data_36f0934f154342d28aed2ed35c3eb195
#
_entry.id   36f0934f154342d28aed2ed35c3eb195
#
_cell.length_a   1.000
_cell.length_b   1.000
_cell.length_c   1.000
_cell.angle_alpha   90.00
_cell.angle_beta   90.00
_cell.angle_gamma   90.00
#
_symmetry.space_group_name_H-M   'P 1'
#
loop_
_entity.id
_entity.type
_entity.pdbx_description
1 polymer ?
#
loop_
_entity_poly.entity_id
_entity_poly.type
_entity_poly.pdbx_seq_one_letter_code
_entity_poly.pdbx_strand_id
1 'polypeptide(L)'
;MPPIKVKNAGKSVPARRKSAAPAKAQTRIQREKQDVILEAALDVFSLHGFRGATIDQIAEQAGMSKPNLLYYFPRKEEIHKRLMKTMLDTWLQPLREFDAEGDPIPEIRSYIRRKLEMARDFPRESRLFANEMLQGAPRLIDILEGELKDLVDEKAAVLLAWMDEGKIARTDPYHLIFSIWATTQHYADFDVQVRAVLGPDRGGEGRFEDAARFLEALFLNGLRPNSR
;
A
#
# COMPACT_ATOMS: atom_id res chain seq x y z
N MET A 1 -21.44 26.17 69.55
CA MET A 1 -21.32 25.96 68.09
C MET A 1 -21.08 27.34 67.46
N PRO A 2 -19.89 27.59 66.92
CA PRO A 2 -19.61 28.78 66.16
C PRO A 2 -19.79 28.51 64.62
N PRO A 3 -20.07 29.52 63.79
CA PRO A 3 -20.48 29.37 62.42
C PRO A 3 -19.31 29.16 61.44
N ILE A 4 -19.58 28.36 60.40
CA ILE A 4 -18.65 27.94 59.36
C ILE A 4 -18.46 29.08 58.36
N LYS A 5 -17.21 29.50 58.14
CA LYS A 5 -16.82 30.47 57.10
C LYS A 5 -16.76 29.77 55.75
N VAL A 6 -17.60 30.19 54.78
CA VAL A 6 -17.55 29.80 53.40
C VAL A 6 -16.42 30.55 52.68
N LYS A 7 -15.42 29.83 52.15
CA LYS A 7 -14.38 30.41 51.28
C LYS A 7 -14.88 30.50 49.84
N ASN A 8 -14.81 31.69 49.28
CA ASN A 8 -15.04 31.97 47.86
C ASN A 8 -14.09 31.17 46.96
N ALA A 9 -14.67 30.39 46.07
CA ALA A 9 -13.96 29.73 44.99
C ALA A 9 -13.75 30.72 43.82
N GLY A 10 -12.48 31.02 43.55
CA GLY A 10 -12.08 31.85 42.42
C GLY A 10 -12.43 31.17 41.08
N LYS A 11 -13.08 31.91 40.21
CA LYS A 11 -13.37 31.47 38.83
C LYS A 11 -12.06 31.42 38.04
N SER A 12 -11.61 30.20 37.67
CA SER A 12 -10.56 30.01 36.69
C SER A 12 -11.10 30.29 35.26
N VAL A 13 -10.49 31.21 34.60
CA VAL A 13 -10.76 31.56 33.17
C VAL A 13 -10.18 30.40 32.33
N PRO A 14 -10.93 29.78 31.40
CA PRO A 14 -10.37 28.73 30.53
C PRO A 14 -9.39 29.33 29.53
N ALA A 15 -8.18 28.76 29.48
CA ALA A 15 -7.16 29.13 28.52
C ALA A 15 -7.66 28.94 27.08
N ARG A 16 -7.62 30.01 26.31
CA ARG A 16 -7.99 30.05 24.88
C ARG A 16 -7.07 29.13 24.10
N ARG A 17 -7.57 27.97 23.67
CA ARG A 17 -6.88 27.08 22.70
C ARG A 17 -6.60 27.88 21.44
N LYS A 18 -5.31 28.07 21.13
CA LYS A 18 -4.88 28.61 19.85
C LYS A 18 -5.31 27.59 18.77
N SER A 19 -6.28 27.96 17.95
CA SER A 19 -6.64 27.21 16.76
C SER A 19 -5.41 27.16 15.84
N ALA A 20 -4.98 25.96 15.45
CA ALA A 20 -3.96 25.79 14.44
C ALA A 20 -4.45 26.46 13.15
N ALA A 21 -3.62 27.33 12.57
CA ALA A 21 -3.93 27.96 11.30
C ALA A 21 -4.11 26.87 10.22
N PRO A 22 -5.08 27.00 9.28
CA PRO A 22 -5.26 26.03 8.22
C PRO A 22 -3.98 25.95 7.37
N ALA A 23 -3.50 24.73 7.12
CA ALA A 23 -2.36 24.49 6.25
C ALA A 23 -2.62 25.16 4.88
N LYS A 24 -1.72 26.05 4.45
CA LYS A 24 -1.83 26.72 3.15
C LYS A 24 -1.94 25.65 2.06
N ALA A 25 -2.99 25.75 1.23
CA ALA A 25 -3.16 24.89 0.06
C ALA A 25 -1.89 24.95 -0.81
N GLN A 26 -1.27 23.80 -1.09
CA GLN A 26 -0.09 23.72 -1.93
C GLN A 26 -0.40 24.24 -3.34
N THR A 27 0.49 25.04 -3.90
CA THR A 27 0.36 25.50 -5.29
C THR A 27 0.58 24.33 -6.26
N ARG A 28 0.06 24.43 -7.49
CA ARG A 28 0.29 23.45 -8.56
C ARG A 28 1.78 23.20 -8.76
N ILE A 29 2.60 24.24 -8.83
CA ILE A 29 4.06 24.16 -9.01
C ILE A 29 4.71 23.39 -7.86
N GLN A 30 4.27 23.58 -6.62
CA GLN A 30 4.82 22.84 -5.47
C GLN A 30 4.52 21.34 -5.58
N ARG A 31 3.33 20.95 -6.02
CA ARG A 31 2.97 19.54 -6.25
C ARG A 31 3.82 18.92 -7.35
N GLU A 32 3.93 19.58 -8.50
CA GLU A 32 4.77 19.13 -9.63
C GLU A 32 6.23 18.90 -9.19
N LYS A 33 6.78 19.79 -8.36
CA LYS A 33 8.15 19.62 -7.83
C LYS A 33 8.26 18.47 -6.83
N GLN A 34 7.25 18.29 -5.98
CA GLN A 34 7.23 17.13 -5.07
C GLN A 34 7.12 15.81 -5.83
N ASP A 35 6.32 15.75 -6.90
CA ASP A 35 6.19 14.55 -7.73
C ASP A 35 7.52 14.19 -8.40
N VAL A 36 8.27 15.18 -8.92
CA VAL A 36 9.63 14.96 -9.46
C VAL A 36 10.58 14.39 -8.40
N ILE A 37 10.52 14.92 -7.16
CA ILE A 37 11.36 14.41 -6.07
C ILE A 37 10.95 12.98 -5.68
N LEU A 38 9.66 12.67 -5.64
CA LEU A 38 9.17 11.34 -5.29
C LEU A 38 9.55 10.31 -6.35
N GLU A 39 9.49 10.64 -7.63
CA GLU A 39 9.92 9.74 -8.72
C GLU A 39 11.43 9.47 -8.64
N ALA A 40 12.24 10.50 -8.46
CA ALA A 40 13.68 10.35 -8.26
C ALA A 40 14.01 9.53 -7.00
N ALA A 41 13.25 9.74 -5.93
CA ALA A 41 13.42 8.99 -4.69
C ALA A 41 13.05 7.51 -4.86
N LEU A 42 12.01 7.21 -5.65
CA LEU A 42 11.64 5.84 -5.97
C LEU A 42 12.80 5.11 -6.64
N ASP A 43 13.44 5.71 -7.64
CA ASP A 43 14.62 5.14 -8.30
C ASP A 43 15.74 4.86 -7.30
N VAL A 44 16.11 5.87 -6.51
CA VAL A 44 17.23 5.77 -5.56
C VAL A 44 16.93 4.75 -4.44
N PHE A 45 15.71 4.76 -3.88
CA PHE A 45 15.33 3.81 -2.84
C PHE A 45 15.19 2.38 -3.34
N SER A 46 14.68 2.18 -4.56
CA SER A 46 14.54 0.84 -5.15
C SER A 46 15.89 0.15 -5.41
N LEU A 47 16.93 0.95 -5.69
CA LEU A 47 18.30 0.45 -5.93
C LEU A 47 19.10 0.27 -4.65
N HIS A 48 19.04 1.23 -3.72
CA HIS A 48 19.94 1.30 -2.57
C HIS A 48 19.26 1.00 -1.23
N GLY A 49 17.94 0.80 -1.24
CA GLY A 49 17.12 0.72 -0.03
C GLY A 49 17.10 2.03 0.73
N PHE A 50 16.29 2.12 1.78
CA PHE A 50 16.20 3.34 2.58
C PHE A 50 17.54 3.72 3.24
N ARG A 51 18.30 2.73 3.76
CA ARG A 51 19.53 2.99 4.50
C ARG A 51 20.67 3.44 3.58
N GLY A 52 20.77 2.86 2.39
CA GLY A 52 21.83 3.18 1.40
C GLY A 52 21.58 4.46 0.61
N ALA A 53 20.33 4.91 0.53
CA ALA A 53 19.98 6.14 -0.18
C ALA A 53 20.35 7.41 0.60
N THR A 54 20.78 8.44 -0.13
CA THR A 54 21.12 9.77 0.43
C THR A 54 20.28 10.87 -0.22
N ILE A 55 20.10 11.98 0.50
CA ILE A 55 19.43 13.18 -0.04
C ILE A 55 20.18 13.73 -1.27
N ASP A 56 21.50 13.62 -1.28
CA ASP A 56 22.32 14.11 -2.40
C ASP A 56 22.04 13.31 -3.68
N GLN A 57 21.97 11.97 -3.60
CA GLN A 57 21.59 11.12 -4.72
C GLN A 57 20.18 11.42 -5.24
N ILE A 58 19.21 11.63 -4.33
CA ILE A 58 17.84 11.98 -4.72
C ILE A 58 17.79 13.35 -5.40
N ALA A 59 18.54 14.33 -4.89
CA ALA A 59 18.59 15.66 -5.47
C ALA A 59 19.24 15.65 -6.87
N GLU A 60 20.32 14.91 -7.05
CA GLU A 60 21.00 14.71 -8.33
C GLU A 60 20.04 14.05 -9.33
N GLN A 61 19.38 12.96 -8.95
CA GLN A 61 18.43 12.25 -9.79
C GLN A 61 17.22 13.12 -10.15
N ALA A 62 16.77 14.00 -9.24
CA ALA A 62 15.68 14.95 -9.47
C ALA A 62 16.09 16.19 -10.29
N GLY A 63 17.38 16.31 -10.66
CA GLY A 63 17.89 17.47 -11.39
C GLY A 63 17.80 18.78 -10.61
N MET A 64 17.97 18.73 -9.28
CA MET A 64 17.91 19.93 -8.43
C MET A 64 19.01 19.97 -7.38
N SER A 65 19.24 21.16 -6.80
CA SER A 65 20.19 21.29 -5.69
C SER A 65 19.62 20.71 -4.39
N LYS A 66 20.48 20.15 -3.53
CA LYS A 66 20.12 19.67 -2.19
C LYS A 66 19.30 20.69 -1.36
N PRO A 67 19.71 21.99 -1.27
CA PRO A 67 18.89 22.98 -0.55
C PRO A 67 17.49 23.13 -1.12
N ASN A 68 17.34 23.06 -2.44
CA ASN A 68 16.01 23.13 -3.09
C ASN A 68 15.16 21.91 -2.76
N LEU A 69 15.73 20.70 -2.78
CA LEU A 69 15.03 19.48 -2.35
C LEU A 69 14.57 19.59 -0.89
N LEU A 70 15.48 20.02 0.02
CA LEU A 70 15.20 20.14 1.45
C LEU A 70 14.13 21.20 1.77
N TYR A 71 13.90 22.15 0.88
CA TYR A 71 12.77 23.07 1.00
C TYR A 71 11.40 22.35 0.88
N TYR A 72 11.31 21.32 0.05
CA TYR A 72 10.08 20.52 -0.14
C TYR A 72 9.97 19.36 0.87
N PHE A 73 11.09 18.71 1.17
CA PHE A 73 11.19 17.59 2.09
C PHE A 73 12.38 17.77 3.02
N PRO A 74 12.17 18.26 4.24
CA PRO A 74 13.24 18.53 5.19
C PRO A 74 14.11 17.32 5.56
N ARG A 75 13.55 16.10 5.42
CA ARG A 75 14.23 14.85 5.79
C ARG A 75 13.91 13.71 4.81
N LYS A 76 14.86 12.79 4.67
CA LYS A 76 14.73 11.58 3.85
C LYS A 76 13.54 10.71 4.25
N GLU A 77 13.27 10.63 5.54
CA GLU A 77 12.13 9.90 6.13
C GLU A 77 10.79 10.42 5.62
N GLU A 78 10.67 11.72 5.41
CA GLU A 78 9.43 12.33 4.91
C GLU A 78 9.17 11.99 3.44
N ILE A 79 10.23 11.99 2.63
CA ILE A 79 10.16 11.53 1.23
C ILE A 79 9.69 10.06 1.20
N HIS A 80 10.36 9.21 1.97
CA HIS A 80 10.07 7.78 2.01
C HIS A 80 8.64 7.51 2.49
N LYS A 81 8.21 8.15 3.59
CA LYS A 81 6.85 8.01 4.13
C LYS A 81 5.79 8.46 3.12
N ARG A 82 6.03 9.58 2.43
CA ARG A 82 5.11 10.08 1.40
C ARG A 82 5.01 9.13 0.22
N LEU A 83 6.16 8.64 -0.25
CA LEU A 83 6.22 7.67 -1.35
C LEU A 83 5.47 6.39 -1.00
N MET A 84 5.77 5.80 0.15
CA MET A 84 5.10 4.59 0.64
C MET A 84 3.58 4.76 0.78
N LYS A 85 3.13 5.90 1.29
CA LYS A 85 1.69 6.16 1.39
C LYS A 85 1.03 6.22 0.01
N THR A 86 1.63 6.94 -0.94
CA THR A 86 1.10 7.04 -2.31
C THR A 86 1.05 5.66 -2.98
N MET A 87 2.08 4.83 -2.78
CA MET A 87 2.12 3.47 -3.30
C MET A 87 1.03 2.58 -2.68
N LEU A 88 0.88 2.61 -1.37
CA LEU A 88 -0.17 1.86 -0.67
C LEU A 88 -1.56 2.27 -1.14
N ASP A 89 -1.84 3.56 -1.26
CA ASP A 89 -3.11 4.05 -1.76
C ASP A 89 -3.43 3.47 -3.16
N THR A 90 -2.44 3.45 -4.06
CA THR A 90 -2.57 2.87 -5.40
C THR A 90 -2.77 1.35 -5.33
N TRP A 91 -2.00 0.64 -4.51
CA TRP A 91 -2.00 -0.81 -4.45
C TRP A 91 -3.20 -1.42 -3.75
N LEU A 92 -3.83 -0.65 -2.87
CA LEU A 92 -5.06 -1.07 -2.19
C LEU A 92 -6.31 -0.76 -3.02
N GLN A 93 -6.18 0.05 -4.08
CA GLN A 93 -7.32 0.42 -4.91
C GLN A 93 -8.10 -0.78 -5.47
N PRO A 94 -7.46 -1.84 -6.04
CA PRO A 94 -8.18 -3.01 -6.52
C PRO A 94 -8.96 -3.74 -5.42
N LEU A 95 -8.46 -3.73 -4.18
CA LEU A 95 -9.16 -4.32 -3.05
C LEU A 95 -10.34 -3.45 -2.58
N ARG A 96 -10.18 -2.11 -2.60
CA ARG A 96 -11.27 -1.17 -2.29
C ARG A 96 -12.43 -1.27 -3.27
N GLU A 97 -12.13 -1.49 -4.55
CA GLU A 97 -13.11 -1.62 -5.63
C GLU A 97 -13.83 -2.97 -5.68
N PHE A 98 -13.46 -3.92 -4.82
CA PHE A 98 -14.08 -5.21 -4.70
C PHE A 98 -15.56 -5.05 -4.31
N ASP A 99 -16.49 -5.39 -5.22
CA ASP A 99 -17.91 -5.14 -5.05
C ASP A 99 -18.60 -6.25 -4.23
N ALA A 100 -19.15 -5.87 -3.08
CA ALA A 100 -19.84 -6.78 -2.19
C ALA A 100 -21.14 -7.37 -2.82
N GLU A 101 -21.80 -6.61 -3.70
CA GLU A 101 -23.02 -7.01 -4.40
C GLU A 101 -22.74 -7.75 -5.72
N GLY A 102 -21.45 -7.83 -6.11
CA GLY A 102 -21.02 -8.46 -7.35
C GLY A 102 -21.07 -10.00 -7.31
N ASP A 103 -20.84 -10.61 -8.47
CA ASP A 103 -20.63 -12.07 -8.56
C ASP A 103 -19.19 -12.40 -8.08
N PRO A 104 -19.02 -13.26 -7.04
CA PRO A 104 -17.73 -13.57 -6.45
C PRO A 104 -16.64 -13.99 -7.44
N ILE A 105 -16.99 -14.83 -8.41
CA ILE A 105 -15.98 -15.41 -9.33
C ILE A 105 -15.40 -14.34 -10.28
N PRO A 106 -16.20 -13.50 -10.96
CA PRO A 106 -15.70 -12.35 -11.70
C PRO A 106 -14.92 -11.36 -10.84
N GLU A 107 -15.39 -11.04 -9.64
CA GLU A 107 -14.72 -10.09 -8.73
C GLU A 107 -13.32 -10.57 -8.33
N ILE A 108 -13.21 -11.82 -7.86
CA ILE A 108 -11.92 -12.40 -7.47
C ILE A 108 -10.99 -12.53 -8.69
N ARG A 109 -11.52 -12.90 -9.86
CA ARG A 109 -10.74 -12.93 -11.11
C ARG A 109 -10.18 -11.57 -11.47
N SER A 110 -11.02 -10.55 -11.45
CA SER A 110 -10.63 -9.16 -11.73
C SER A 110 -9.55 -8.70 -10.76
N TYR A 111 -9.70 -9.00 -9.48
CA TYR A 111 -8.72 -8.67 -8.45
C TYR A 111 -7.36 -9.30 -8.71
N ILE A 112 -7.31 -10.61 -9.02
CA ILE A 112 -6.05 -11.33 -9.37
C ILE A 112 -5.38 -10.67 -10.57
N ARG A 113 -6.14 -10.39 -11.66
CA ARG A 113 -5.61 -9.74 -12.87
C ARG A 113 -5.01 -8.38 -12.57
N ARG A 114 -5.74 -7.52 -11.87
CA ARG A 114 -5.28 -6.18 -11.53
C ARG A 114 -4.02 -6.22 -10.66
N LYS A 115 -3.92 -7.17 -9.73
CA LYS A 115 -2.70 -7.37 -8.93
C LYS A 115 -1.50 -7.77 -9.77
N LEU A 116 -1.68 -8.63 -10.78
CA LEU A 116 -0.61 -8.99 -11.72
C LEU A 116 -0.24 -7.85 -12.68
N GLU A 117 -1.21 -7.09 -13.16
CA GLU A 117 -0.96 -5.88 -13.94
C GLU A 117 -0.11 -4.89 -13.16
N MET A 118 -0.43 -4.67 -11.89
CA MET A 118 0.38 -3.81 -11.02
C MET A 118 1.79 -4.36 -10.79
N ALA A 119 1.96 -5.68 -10.65
CA ALA A 119 3.27 -6.32 -10.55
C ALA A 119 4.11 -6.13 -11.83
N ARG A 120 3.45 -6.12 -13.00
CA ARG A 120 4.08 -5.83 -14.29
C ARG A 120 4.48 -4.36 -14.43
N ASP A 121 3.55 -3.46 -14.09
CA ASP A 121 3.65 -2.04 -14.42
C ASP A 121 4.44 -1.25 -13.35
N PHE A 122 4.47 -1.73 -12.09
CA PHE A 122 5.10 -1.07 -10.95
C PHE A 122 6.11 -1.95 -10.19
N PRO A 123 7.10 -2.59 -10.88
CA PRO A 123 8.02 -3.52 -10.23
C PRO A 123 9.02 -2.84 -9.28
N ARG A 124 9.34 -1.54 -9.48
CA ARG A 124 10.22 -0.78 -8.57
C ARG A 124 9.53 -0.54 -7.23
N GLU A 125 8.27 -0.14 -7.29
CA GLU A 125 7.40 0.09 -6.16
C GLU A 125 7.20 -1.18 -5.35
N SER A 126 6.94 -2.31 -6.02
CA SER A 126 6.80 -3.62 -5.40
C SER A 126 8.03 -3.99 -4.59
N ARG A 127 9.21 -3.92 -5.19
CA ARG A 127 10.49 -4.22 -4.51
C ARG A 127 10.77 -3.27 -3.35
N LEU A 128 10.45 -1.98 -3.49
CA LEU A 128 10.62 -1.02 -2.41
C LEU A 128 9.73 -1.37 -1.22
N PHE A 129 8.47 -1.70 -1.47
CA PHE A 129 7.53 -2.14 -0.44
C PHE A 129 7.99 -3.45 0.23
N ALA A 130 8.36 -4.46 -0.57
CA ALA A 130 8.87 -5.72 -0.06
C ALA A 130 10.10 -5.55 0.86
N ASN A 131 11.03 -4.67 0.47
CA ASN A 131 12.19 -4.33 1.30
C ASN A 131 11.80 -3.69 2.64
N GLU A 132 10.82 -2.82 2.68
CA GLU A 132 10.31 -2.23 3.93
C GLU A 132 9.67 -3.30 4.82
N MET A 133 8.85 -4.21 4.24
CA MET A 133 8.24 -5.31 4.97
C MET A 133 9.28 -6.26 5.58
N LEU A 134 10.30 -6.66 4.81
CA LEU A 134 11.39 -7.53 5.27
C LEU A 134 12.21 -6.92 6.41
N GLN A 135 12.21 -5.60 6.55
CA GLN A 135 12.86 -4.89 7.66
C GLN A 135 11.94 -4.69 8.87
N GLY A 136 10.74 -5.27 8.88
CA GLY A 136 9.76 -5.14 9.95
C GLY A 136 8.87 -3.92 9.84
N ALA A 137 8.80 -3.28 8.67
CA ALA A 137 7.95 -2.13 8.36
C ALA A 137 8.04 -0.95 9.37
N PRO A 138 9.21 -0.54 9.85
CA PRO A 138 9.34 0.38 10.97
C PRO A 138 8.74 1.78 10.72
N ARG A 139 8.43 2.09 9.45
CA ARG A 139 7.86 3.38 9.03
C ARG A 139 6.40 3.28 8.61
N LEU A 140 5.87 2.06 8.48
CA LEU A 140 4.53 1.79 7.99
C LEU A 140 3.63 1.06 8.99
N ILE A 141 4.17 0.63 10.12
CA ILE A 141 3.45 -0.23 11.07
C ILE A 141 2.08 0.38 11.46
N ASP A 142 2.02 1.67 11.75
CA ASP A 142 0.77 2.36 12.10
C ASP A 142 -0.28 2.29 10.97
N ILE A 143 0.16 2.34 9.71
CA ILE A 143 -0.73 2.26 8.54
C ILE A 143 -1.19 0.81 8.34
N LEU A 144 -0.29 -0.16 8.55
CA LEU A 144 -0.60 -1.58 8.43
C LEU A 144 -1.59 -2.04 9.50
N GLU A 145 -1.40 -1.61 10.74
CA GLU A 145 -2.26 -1.96 11.88
C GLU A 145 -3.59 -1.17 11.89
N GLY A 146 -3.66 -0.04 11.20
CA GLY A 146 -4.84 0.79 11.03
C GLY A 146 -5.52 0.58 9.68
N GLU A 147 -5.31 1.49 8.75
CA GLU A 147 -6.03 1.59 7.47
C GLU A 147 -6.01 0.30 6.64
N LEU A 148 -4.86 -0.40 6.57
CA LEU A 148 -4.77 -1.66 5.82
C LEU A 148 -5.59 -2.76 6.50
N LYS A 149 -5.43 -2.88 7.83
CA LYS A 149 -6.17 -3.89 8.61
C LYS A 149 -7.67 -3.69 8.46
N ASP A 150 -8.17 -2.46 8.62
CA ASP A 150 -9.59 -2.14 8.53
C ASP A 150 -10.16 -2.50 7.14
N LEU A 151 -9.42 -2.20 6.07
CA LEU A 151 -9.81 -2.58 4.70
C LEU A 151 -9.85 -4.11 4.53
N VAL A 152 -8.86 -4.82 5.03
CA VAL A 152 -8.81 -6.29 4.93
C VAL A 152 -9.96 -6.92 5.73
N ASP A 153 -10.26 -6.40 6.92
CA ASP A 153 -11.39 -6.87 7.75
C ASP A 153 -12.73 -6.67 7.02
N GLU A 154 -12.93 -5.49 6.39
CA GLU A 154 -14.12 -5.21 5.56
C GLU A 154 -14.27 -6.22 4.42
N LYS A 155 -13.20 -6.48 3.65
CA LYS A 155 -13.27 -7.38 2.50
C LYS A 155 -13.31 -8.86 2.91
N ALA A 156 -12.72 -9.21 4.04
CA ALA A 156 -12.91 -10.54 4.65
C ALA A 156 -14.37 -10.81 5.01
N ALA A 157 -15.08 -9.79 5.53
CA ALA A 157 -16.52 -9.92 5.81
C ALA A 157 -17.35 -10.15 4.53
N VAL A 158 -17.01 -9.49 3.41
CA VAL A 158 -17.64 -9.73 2.10
C VAL A 158 -17.42 -11.18 1.64
N LEU A 159 -16.18 -11.68 1.73
CA LEU A 159 -15.88 -13.07 1.36
C LEU A 159 -16.62 -14.07 2.24
N LEU A 160 -16.72 -13.81 3.54
CA LEU A 160 -17.50 -14.66 4.46
C LEU A 160 -19.00 -14.68 4.11
N ALA A 161 -19.59 -13.53 3.77
CA ALA A 161 -20.98 -13.46 3.33
C ALA A 161 -21.23 -14.32 2.08
N TRP A 162 -20.35 -14.24 1.07
CA TRP A 162 -20.45 -15.10 -0.12
C TRP A 162 -20.30 -16.59 0.19
N MET A 163 -19.46 -16.95 1.18
CA MET A 163 -19.34 -18.34 1.66
C MET A 163 -20.60 -18.80 2.39
N ASP A 164 -21.22 -17.95 3.20
CA ASP A 164 -22.45 -18.25 3.94
C ASP A 164 -23.65 -18.40 3.01
N GLU A 165 -23.67 -17.62 1.92
CA GLU A 165 -24.66 -17.77 0.84
C GLU A 165 -24.40 -18.97 -0.09
N GLY A 166 -23.30 -19.68 0.10
CA GLY A 166 -22.90 -20.82 -0.74
C GLY A 166 -22.44 -20.45 -2.15
N LYS A 167 -22.17 -19.19 -2.41
CA LYS A 167 -21.68 -18.71 -3.71
C LYS A 167 -20.24 -19.13 -3.99
N ILE A 168 -19.42 -19.29 -2.95
CA ILE A 168 -18.06 -19.83 -3.01
C ILE A 168 -17.83 -20.87 -1.90
N ALA A 169 -16.83 -21.74 -2.11
CA ALA A 169 -16.42 -22.73 -1.13
C ALA A 169 -15.84 -22.06 0.14
N ARG A 170 -16.05 -22.68 1.29
CA ARG A 170 -15.53 -22.18 2.57
C ARG A 170 -14.00 -22.27 2.61
N THR A 171 -13.38 -21.15 2.94
CA THR A 171 -11.94 -21.01 3.18
C THR A 171 -11.71 -19.88 4.20
N ASP A 172 -10.47 -19.70 4.64
CA ASP A 172 -10.12 -18.54 5.45
C ASP A 172 -9.94 -17.31 4.54
N PRO A 173 -10.73 -16.22 4.72
CA PRO A 173 -10.69 -15.06 3.84
C PRO A 173 -9.36 -14.28 3.93
N TYR A 174 -8.72 -14.23 5.10
CA TYR A 174 -7.43 -13.56 5.27
C TYR A 174 -6.32 -14.31 4.53
N HIS A 175 -6.27 -15.63 4.70
CA HIS A 175 -5.30 -16.46 4.01
C HIS A 175 -5.52 -16.48 2.49
N LEU A 176 -6.77 -16.36 2.02
CA LEU A 176 -7.05 -16.19 0.60
C LEU A 176 -6.46 -14.87 0.06
N ILE A 177 -6.71 -13.74 0.74
CA ILE A 177 -6.17 -12.42 0.37
C ILE A 177 -4.64 -12.45 0.40
N PHE A 178 -4.02 -12.97 1.46
CA PHE A 178 -2.56 -13.06 1.58
C PHE A 178 -1.93 -13.96 0.50
N SER A 179 -2.61 -15.06 0.14
CA SER A 179 -2.14 -15.95 -0.93
C SER A 179 -2.17 -15.27 -2.29
N ILE A 180 -3.22 -14.49 -2.59
CA ILE A 180 -3.29 -13.69 -3.81
C ILE A 180 -2.15 -12.66 -3.83
N TRP A 181 -1.90 -11.95 -2.73
CA TRP A 181 -0.79 -10.99 -2.66
C TRP A 181 0.56 -11.67 -2.89
N ALA A 182 0.86 -12.72 -2.15
CA ALA A 182 2.13 -13.44 -2.25
C ALA A 182 2.40 -13.97 -3.65
N THR A 183 1.40 -14.56 -4.29
CA THR A 183 1.56 -15.16 -5.62
C THR A 183 1.66 -14.13 -6.74
N THR A 184 0.91 -13.04 -6.66
CA THR A 184 0.95 -11.98 -7.68
C THR A 184 2.20 -11.10 -7.57
N GLN A 185 2.60 -10.71 -6.35
CA GLN A 185 3.80 -9.91 -6.11
C GLN A 185 5.10 -10.67 -6.44
N HIS A 186 5.10 -11.99 -6.37
CA HIS A 186 6.26 -12.80 -6.72
C HIS A 186 6.83 -12.47 -8.09
N TYR A 187 5.99 -12.17 -9.07
CA TYR A 187 6.40 -11.84 -10.45
C TYR A 187 7.10 -10.46 -10.57
N ALA A 188 6.96 -9.59 -9.59
CA ALA A 188 7.70 -8.32 -9.51
C ALA A 188 8.93 -8.44 -8.60
N ASP A 189 8.75 -8.98 -7.39
CA ASP A 189 9.79 -9.00 -6.35
C ASP A 189 10.92 -9.96 -6.69
N PHE A 190 10.60 -11.09 -7.36
CA PHE A 190 11.52 -12.15 -7.77
C PHE A 190 11.62 -12.29 -9.31
N ASP A 191 11.39 -11.20 -10.07
CA ASP A 191 11.41 -11.22 -11.53
C ASP A 191 12.68 -11.85 -12.13
N VAL A 192 13.84 -11.59 -11.54
CA VAL A 192 15.13 -12.19 -11.96
C VAL A 192 15.07 -13.70 -11.86
N GLN A 193 14.55 -14.25 -10.77
CA GLN A 193 14.39 -15.70 -10.56
C GLN A 193 13.39 -16.28 -11.55
N VAL A 194 12.23 -15.63 -11.70
CA VAL A 194 11.17 -16.07 -12.63
C VAL A 194 11.71 -16.15 -14.06
N ARG A 195 12.37 -15.09 -14.53
CA ARG A 195 12.96 -15.07 -15.89
C ARG A 195 14.04 -16.12 -16.07
N ALA A 196 14.92 -16.28 -15.09
CA ALA A 196 16.00 -17.27 -15.15
C ALA A 196 15.47 -18.71 -15.24
N VAL A 197 14.43 -19.04 -14.47
CA VAL A 197 13.81 -20.35 -14.45
C VAL A 197 12.97 -20.63 -15.71
N LEU A 198 12.22 -19.65 -16.20
CA LEU A 198 11.41 -19.78 -17.41
C LEU A 198 12.27 -19.83 -18.69
N GLY A 199 13.47 -19.30 -18.65
CA GLY A 199 14.36 -19.19 -19.82
C GLY A 199 13.88 -18.14 -20.84
N PRO A 200 14.65 -17.99 -21.97
CA PRO A 200 14.40 -16.95 -22.95
C PRO A 200 13.03 -17.08 -23.66
N ASP A 201 12.57 -18.29 -23.90
CA ASP A 201 11.34 -18.55 -24.63
C ASP A 201 10.07 -18.17 -23.86
N ARG A 202 10.06 -18.36 -22.54
CA ARG A 202 8.90 -18.14 -21.68
C ARG A 202 9.05 -16.95 -20.70
N GLY A 203 10.26 -16.44 -20.53
CA GLY A 203 10.57 -15.35 -19.60
C GLY A 203 10.26 -13.95 -20.13
N GLY A 204 9.72 -13.83 -21.36
CA GLY A 204 9.30 -12.56 -21.99
C GLY A 204 8.05 -11.94 -21.35
N GLU A 205 7.52 -10.88 -21.98
CA GLU A 205 6.36 -10.14 -21.46
C GLU A 205 5.10 -11.00 -21.33
N GLY A 206 4.91 -12.00 -22.17
CA GLY A 206 3.79 -12.95 -22.13
C GLY A 206 3.69 -13.74 -20.82
N ARG A 207 4.76 -13.79 -20.00
CA ARG A 207 4.76 -14.50 -18.71
C ARG A 207 3.68 -14.01 -17.74
N PHE A 208 3.30 -12.73 -17.81
CA PHE A 208 2.25 -12.18 -16.93
C PHE A 208 0.86 -12.71 -17.33
N GLU A 209 0.57 -12.87 -18.62
CA GLU A 209 -0.69 -13.48 -19.05
C GLU A 209 -0.72 -14.99 -18.76
N ASP A 210 0.41 -15.68 -18.88
CA ASP A 210 0.54 -17.07 -18.46
C ASP A 210 0.31 -17.23 -16.96
N ALA A 211 0.88 -16.31 -16.15
CA ALA A 211 0.66 -16.24 -14.72
C ALA A 211 -0.80 -15.96 -14.37
N ALA A 212 -1.46 -15.04 -15.10
CA ALA A 212 -2.85 -14.71 -14.87
C ALA A 212 -3.74 -15.94 -15.08
N ARG A 213 -3.60 -16.62 -16.22
CA ARG A 213 -4.36 -17.85 -16.51
C ARG A 213 -4.13 -18.93 -15.45
N PHE A 214 -2.88 -19.10 -15.03
CA PHE A 214 -2.54 -20.10 -14.01
C PHE A 214 -3.15 -19.75 -12.64
N LEU A 215 -2.98 -18.52 -12.16
CA LEU A 215 -3.46 -18.11 -10.85
C LEU A 215 -4.98 -18.03 -10.80
N GLU A 216 -5.65 -17.58 -11.87
CA GLU A 216 -7.10 -17.65 -11.97
C GLU A 216 -7.59 -19.10 -11.83
N ALA A 217 -7.01 -20.04 -12.59
CA ALA A 217 -7.39 -21.42 -12.49
C ALA A 217 -7.13 -21.99 -11.08
N LEU A 218 -5.98 -21.67 -10.49
CA LEU A 218 -5.59 -22.14 -9.16
C LEU A 218 -6.59 -21.69 -8.08
N PHE A 219 -6.87 -20.38 -8.01
CA PHE A 219 -7.74 -19.83 -6.98
C PHE A 219 -9.21 -20.14 -7.25
N LEU A 220 -9.69 -19.93 -8.47
CA LEU A 220 -11.13 -20.06 -8.77
C LEU A 220 -11.59 -21.52 -8.77
N ASN A 221 -10.76 -22.49 -9.13
CA ASN A 221 -11.13 -23.90 -9.00
C ASN A 221 -11.27 -24.32 -7.52
N GLY A 222 -10.39 -23.78 -6.64
CA GLY A 222 -10.50 -24.02 -5.19
C GLY A 222 -11.70 -23.33 -4.53
N LEU A 223 -12.25 -22.30 -5.16
CA LEU A 223 -13.39 -21.54 -4.63
C LEU A 223 -14.75 -21.96 -5.19
N ARG A 224 -14.80 -22.90 -6.14
CA ARG A 224 -16.08 -23.43 -6.62
C ARG A 224 -16.80 -24.16 -5.51
N PRO A 225 -18.11 -23.90 -5.31
CA PRO A 225 -18.90 -24.65 -4.35
C PRO A 225 -18.81 -26.14 -4.68
N ASN A 226 -18.64 -26.98 -3.66
CA ASN A 226 -18.73 -28.42 -3.85
C ASN A 226 -20.13 -28.77 -4.34
N SER A 227 -20.23 -29.38 -5.52
CA SER A 227 -21.48 -29.96 -5.99
C SER A 227 -21.91 -31.00 -4.94
N ARG A 228 -23.04 -30.75 -4.26
CA ARG A 228 -23.67 -31.74 -3.40
C ARG A 228 -24.31 -32.83 -4.24
#